data_96a87b9dbfc1134a8fbe6e5c3ac0697c
#
_entry.id   96a87b9dbfc1134a8fbe6e5c3ac0697c
#
_cell.length_a   1.000
_cell.length_b   1.000
_cell.length_c   1.000
_cell.angle_alpha   90.00
_cell.angle_beta   90.00
_cell.angle_gamma   90.00
#
_symmetry.space_group_name_H-M   'P 1'
#
loop_
_entity.id
_entity.type
_entity.pdbx_description
1 polymer ?
#
loop_
_entity_poly.entity_id
_entity_poly.type
_entity_poly.pdbx_seq_one_letter_code
_entity_poly.pdbx_strand_id
1 'polypeptide(L)'
;MTVGPAIAGVLSAQQVDATGAAIAAMQEDSGALPWFPGGQTDPWDHVESAMALSVTGRVAEAEAAYDWSRRHQRADGSWPIRTLVGQVKDANVDSNFCAYIAVGVWHHFLVTGDSAFLNRMWPTVWSAIDLVMRFRRPDGAFRWGGDHHTGAMFDQAQITGNASIFQAIDCAIRLADEMGQPEDEWIRAHGALGDALRERPEIFEPPSDHSMDWYYPILGGAVRGRAGQEHIAERWDEFVVEGMGIRCVDHRPWVTGAETCELALAVDALGDTDDAIRLVESIQHLRDPDGSYWTGLVFEDGKRWPVEKSCWTSATVVLAADAISRATAGNGIFRDVRQTLALGR
;
A
#
# COMPACT_ATOMS: atom_id res chain seq x y z
N MET A 1 17.45 23.50 -1.94
CA MET A 1 17.32 22.13 -2.48
C MET A 1 16.90 21.27 -1.32
N THR A 2 15.68 20.76 -1.32
CA THR A 2 15.24 19.75 -0.36
C THR A 2 16.09 18.50 -0.59
N VAL A 3 16.72 18.01 0.47
CA VAL A 3 17.47 16.75 0.41
C VAL A 3 16.44 15.64 0.20
N GLY A 4 16.58 14.85 -0.86
CA GLY A 4 15.68 13.72 -1.13
C GLY A 4 15.75 12.66 -0.03
N PRO A 5 14.80 11.69 0.01
CA PRO A 5 14.77 10.62 1.02
C PRO A 5 16.10 9.86 1.07
N ALA A 6 16.58 9.55 2.28
CA ALA A 6 17.82 8.79 2.50
C ALA A 6 17.82 8.17 3.90
N ILE A 7 18.48 7.02 4.05
CA ILE A 7 18.72 6.39 5.34
C ILE A 7 20.24 6.33 5.55
N ALA A 8 20.72 7.08 6.54
CA ALA A 8 22.15 7.22 6.79
C ALA A 8 22.84 5.86 6.99
N GLY A 9 23.91 5.62 6.23
CA GLY A 9 24.65 4.35 6.28
C GLY A 9 24.00 3.18 5.50
N VAL A 10 22.75 3.30 5.06
CA VAL A 10 22.01 2.22 4.39
C VAL A 10 21.68 2.57 2.94
N LEU A 11 21.01 3.72 2.72
CA LEU A 11 20.49 4.10 1.40
C LEU A 11 20.64 5.61 1.18
N SER A 12 21.49 6.00 0.26
CA SER A 12 21.72 7.41 -0.07
C SER A 12 20.56 7.99 -0.92
N ALA A 13 20.41 9.31 -0.89
CA ALA A 13 19.41 10.00 -1.72
C ALA A 13 19.60 9.71 -3.23
N GLN A 14 20.84 9.57 -3.69
CA GLN A 14 21.13 9.18 -5.07
C GLN A 14 20.64 7.77 -5.39
N GLN A 15 20.74 6.84 -4.44
CA GLN A 15 20.25 5.47 -4.61
C GLN A 15 18.71 5.42 -4.63
N VAL A 16 18.05 6.22 -3.78
CA VAL A 16 16.59 6.35 -3.80
C VAL A 16 16.11 6.97 -5.12
N ASP A 17 16.80 8.02 -5.59
CA ASP A 17 16.50 8.62 -6.90
C ASP A 17 16.68 7.64 -8.05
N ALA A 18 17.73 6.82 -8.04
CA ALA A 18 17.94 5.75 -9.02
C ALA A 18 16.81 4.70 -8.98
N THR A 19 16.29 4.37 -7.79
CA THR A 19 15.15 3.46 -7.65
C THR A 19 13.89 4.08 -8.25
N GLY A 20 13.62 5.36 -7.99
CA GLY A 20 12.51 6.07 -8.65
C GLY A 20 12.65 6.12 -10.17
N ALA A 21 13.88 6.29 -10.69
CA ALA A 21 14.14 6.23 -12.13
C ALA A 21 13.87 4.83 -12.71
N ALA A 22 14.21 3.77 -11.97
CA ALA A 22 13.92 2.39 -12.37
C ALA A 22 12.42 2.11 -12.42
N ILE A 23 11.63 2.62 -11.45
CA ILE A 23 10.16 2.53 -11.49
C ILE A 23 9.60 3.26 -12.72
N ALA A 24 10.05 4.50 -12.96
CA ALA A 24 9.61 5.29 -14.12
C ALA A 24 9.93 4.57 -15.46
N ALA A 25 11.08 3.87 -15.54
CA ALA A 25 11.45 3.10 -16.71
C ALA A 25 10.58 1.84 -16.94
N MET A 26 9.83 1.38 -15.95
CA MET A 26 8.87 0.28 -16.09
C MET A 26 7.50 0.77 -16.58
N GLN A 27 7.23 2.08 -16.53
CA GLN A 27 5.94 2.64 -16.90
C GLN A 27 5.66 2.46 -18.39
N GLU A 28 4.47 1.97 -18.71
CA GLU A 28 4.00 1.86 -20.09
C GLU A 28 3.59 3.23 -20.66
N ASP A 29 3.59 3.37 -21.98
CA ASP A 29 3.09 4.58 -22.67
C ASP A 29 1.64 4.94 -22.29
N SER A 30 0.87 3.96 -21.86
CA SER A 30 -0.49 4.12 -21.33
C SER A 30 -0.54 4.87 -20.01
N GLY A 31 0.56 4.92 -19.26
CA GLY A 31 0.70 5.38 -17.88
C GLY A 31 0.61 4.24 -16.85
N ALA A 32 0.30 3.00 -17.27
CA ALA A 32 0.27 1.85 -16.37
C ALA A 32 1.66 1.57 -15.78
N LEU A 33 1.68 1.14 -14.52
CA LEU A 33 2.87 0.65 -13.82
C LEU A 33 2.66 -0.84 -13.58
N PRO A 34 3.20 -1.72 -14.46
CA PRO A 34 3.05 -3.16 -14.29
C PRO A 34 3.96 -3.69 -13.19
N TRP A 35 3.65 -4.87 -12.68
CA TRP A 35 4.48 -5.60 -11.70
C TRP A 35 5.96 -5.67 -12.14
N PHE A 36 6.21 -5.99 -13.40
CA PHE A 36 7.49 -5.87 -14.09
C PHE A 36 7.25 -5.58 -15.58
N PRO A 37 8.23 -5.12 -16.36
CA PRO A 37 8.04 -4.81 -17.78
C PRO A 37 7.40 -5.96 -18.57
N GLY A 38 6.21 -5.71 -19.15
CA GLY A 38 5.41 -6.72 -19.86
C GLY A 38 4.63 -7.67 -18.94
N GLY A 39 4.68 -7.46 -17.65
CA GLY A 39 3.92 -8.18 -16.63
C GLY A 39 2.49 -7.65 -16.44
N GLN A 40 1.86 -8.15 -15.41
CA GLN A 40 0.50 -7.74 -15.03
C GLN A 40 0.52 -6.38 -14.32
N THR A 41 -0.63 -5.69 -14.42
CA THR A 41 -0.94 -4.49 -13.62
C THR A 41 -2.19 -4.80 -12.80
N ASP A 42 -2.11 -4.58 -11.50
CA ASP A 42 -3.22 -4.54 -10.57
C ASP A 42 -3.33 -3.13 -9.95
N PRO A 43 -4.50 -2.75 -9.39
CA PRO A 43 -4.69 -1.40 -8.87
C PRO A 43 -3.84 -1.05 -7.67
N TRP A 44 -3.48 -2.02 -6.83
CA TRP A 44 -2.73 -1.77 -5.59
C TRP A 44 -1.27 -1.41 -5.89
N ASP A 45 -0.53 -2.33 -6.49
CA ASP A 45 0.89 -2.15 -6.81
C ASP A 45 1.11 -0.95 -7.73
N HIS A 46 0.18 -0.72 -8.67
CA HIS A 46 0.17 0.43 -9.55
C HIS A 46 0.11 1.76 -8.77
N VAL A 47 -0.81 1.88 -7.81
CA VAL A 47 -0.96 3.09 -7.00
C VAL A 47 0.25 3.29 -6.09
N GLU A 48 0.75 2.22 -5.47
CA GLU A 48 1.92 2.31 -4.58
C GLU A 48 3.18 2.73 -5.33
N SER A 49 3.35 2.22 -6.56
CA SER A 49 4.42 2.66 -7.45
C SER A 49 4.29 4.14 -7.85
N ALA A 50 3.07 4.64 -8.08
CA ALA A 50 2.81 6.06 -8.34
C ALA A 50 3.13 6.94 -7.11
N MET A 51 2.89 6.42 -5.88
CA MET A 51 3.29 7.11 -4.65
C MET A 51 4.82 7.26 -4.59
N ALA A 52 5.57 6.22 -4.90
CA ALA A 52 7.04 6.26 -4.94
C ALA A 52 7.59 7.23 -6.01
N LEU A 53 6.94 7.32 -7.17
CA LEU A 53 7.26 8.33 -8.19
C LEU A 53 7.04 9.75 -7.66
N SER A 54 5.97 9.98 -6.90
CA SER A 54 5.69 11.28 -6.26
C SER A 54 6.81 11.65 -5.27
N VAL A 55 7.21 10.72 -4.40
CA VAL A 55 8.30 10.89 -3.42
C VAL A 55 9.63 11.27 -4.10
N THR A 56 9.93 10.65 -5.23
CA THR A 56 11.19 10.89 -5.97
C THR A 56 11.10 12.06 -6.95
N GLY A 57 10.03 12.88 -6.87
CA GLY A 57 9.86 14.09 -7.69
C GLY A 57 9.51 13.84 -9.15
N ARG A 58 9.15 12.61 -9.51
CA ARG A 58 8.70 12.21 -10.85
C ARG A 58 7.19 12.44 -10.98
N VAL A 59 6.82 13.72 -10.82
CA VAL A 59 5.41 14.14 -10.72
C VAL A 59 4.63 13.83 -12.01
N ALA A 60 5.25 14.04 -13.17
CA ALA A 60 4.58 13.80 -14.46
C ALA A 60 4.27 12.30 -14.66
N GLU A 61 5.19 11.43 -14.30
CA GLU A 61 5.02 9.97 -14.36
C GLU A 61 3.98 9.50 -13.33
N ALA A 62 4.01 10.05 -12.11
CA ALA A 62 3.02 9.77 -11.09
C ALA A 62 1.61 10.17 -11.56
N GLU A 63 1.45 11.39 -12.09
CA GLU A 63 0.16 11.85 -12.62
C GLU A 63 -0.30 11.04 -13.83
N ALA A 64 0.61 10.58 -14.71
CA ALA A 64 0.27 9.68 -15.81
C ALA A 64 -0.30 8.34 -15.30
N ALA A 65 0.24 7.81 -14.19
CA ALA A 65 -0.28 6.61 -13.54
C ALA A 65 -1.67 6.85 -12.93
N TYR A 66 -1.90 7.93 -12.20
CA TYR A 66 -3.23 8.27 -11.67
C TYR A 66 -4.24 8.54 -12.79
N ASP A 67 -3.82 9.17 -13.88
CA ASP A 67 -4.68 9.37 -15.06
C ASP A 67 -5.01 8.03 -15.75
N TRP A 68 -4.10 7.05 -15.73
CA TRP A 68 -4.41 5.69 -16.19
C TRP A 68 -5.51 5.09 -15.31
N SER A 69 -5.41 5.16 -13.99
CA SER A 69 -6.45 4.67 -13.07
C SER A 69 -7.79 5.34 -13.37
N ARG A 70 -7.82 6.67 -13.50
CA ARG A 70 -9.05 7.45 -13.82
C ARG A 70 -9.70 7.02 -15.14
N ARG A 71 -8.90 6.79 -16.19
CA ARG A 71 -9.43 6.40 -17.52
C ARG A 71 -9.90 4.94 -17.58
N HIS A 72 -9.37 4.08 -16.72
CA HIS A 72 -9.70 2.65 -16.70
C HIS A 72 -10.68 2.27 -15.59
N GLN A 73 -11.12 3.23 -14.78
CA GLN A 73 -12.21 3.01 -13.84
C GLN A 73 -13.49 2.66 -14.57
N ARG A 74 -14.16 1.61 -14.14
CA ARG A 74 -15.45 1.20 -14.65
C ARG A 74 -16.55 2.13 -14.15
N ALA A 75 -17.71 2.10 -14.83
CA ALA A 75 -18.86 2.95 -14.47
C ALA A 75 -19.42 2.70 -13.06
N ASP A 76 -19.17 1.50 -12.50
CA ASP A 76 -19.55 1.14 -11.13
C ASP A 76 -18.55 1.59 -10.06
N GLY A 77 -17.43 2.20 -10.47
CA GLY A 77 -16.33 2.65 -9.59
C GLY A 77 -15.17 1.66 -9.45
N SER A 78 -15.29 0.45 -10.01
CA SER A 78 -14.30 -0.62 -9.87
C SER A 78 -13.19 -0.57 -10.91
N TRP A 79 -12.15 -1.39 -10.64
CA TRP A 79 -11.17 -1.86 -11.62
C TRP A 79 -11.15 -3.38 -11.64
N PRO A 80 -10.68 -4.02 -12.74
CA PRO A 80 -10.37 -5.43 -12.74
C PRO A 80 -9.22 -5.72 -11.76
N ILE A 81 -9.25 -6.89 -11.13
CA ILE A 81 -8.14 -7.32 -10.25
C ILE A 81 -6.82 -7.30 -11.03
N ARG A 82 -6.84 -7.71 -12.31
CA ARG A 82 -5.60 -7.84 -13.09
C ARG A 82 -5.80 -7.56 -14.56
N THR A 83 -4.88 -6.75 -15.09
CA THR A 83 -4.70 -6.55 -16.54
C THR A 83 -3.32 -7.02 -16.98
N LEU A 84 -3.14 -7.33 -18.24
CA LEU A 84 -1.86 -7.63 -18.87
C LEU A 84 -1.79 -6.94 -20.22
N VAL A 85 -0.88 -5.98 -20.36
CA VAL A 85 -0.73 -5.15 -21.57
C VAL A 85 -2.10 -4.63 -22.06
N GLY A 86 -2.84 -3.99 -21.16
CA GLY A 86 -4.17 -3.42 -21.42
C GLY A 86 -5.32 -4.42 -21.57
N GLN A 87 -5.07 -5.73 -21.52
CA GLN A 87 -6.12 -6.76 -21.58
C GLN A 87 -6.52 -7.22 -20.18
N VAL A 88 -7.82 -7.23 -19.89
CA VAL A 88 -8.37 -7.78 -18.64
C VAL A 88 -8.09 -9.29 -18.58
N LYS A 89 -7.40 -9.74 -17.52
CA LYS A 89 -7.08 -11.16 -17.24
C LYS A 89 -7.90 -11.71 -16.08
N ASP A 90 -8.19 -10.88 -15.09
CA ASP A 90 -9.15 -11.18 -14.04
C ASP A 90 -10.12 -10.00 -13.92
N ALA A 91 -11.37 -10.22 -14.30
CA ALA A 91 -12.39 -9.19 -14.33
C ALA A 91 -13.06 -8.97 -12.95
N ASN A 92 -12.81 -9.83 -11.98
CA ASN A 92 -13.38 -9.70 -10.65
C ASN A 92 -12.96 -8.38 -10.00
N VAL A 93 -13.64 -8.04 -8.92
CA VAL A 93 -13.43 -6.83 -8.14
C VAL A 93 -12.82 -7.23 -6.80
N ASP A 94 -11.71 -6.61 -6.43
CA ASP A 94 -11.17 -6.63 -5.09
C ASP A 94 -11.47 -5.28 -4.42
N SER A 95 -12.12 -5.32 -3.26
CA SER A 95 -12.56 -4.12 -2.55
C SER A 95 -11.40 -3.28 -2.02
N ASN A 96 -10.33 -3.93 -1.55
CA ASN A 96 -9.11 -3.26 -1.11
C ASN A 96 -8.38 -2.59 -2.28
N PHE A 97 -8.21 -3.29 -3.40
CA PHE A 97 -7.59 -2.73 -4.60
C PHE A 97 -8.33 -1.49 -5.09
N CYS A 98 -9.67 -1.51 -5.03
CA CYS A 98 -10.47 -0.33 -5.39
C CYS A 98 -10.33 0.81 -4.36
N ALA A 99 -10.23 0.50 -3.08
CA ALA A 99 -10.10 1.51 -2.03
C ALA A 99 -8.75 2.26 -2.09
N TYR A 100 -7.68 1.59 -2.49
CA TYR A 100 -6.31 2.07 -2.35
C TYR A 100 -6.00 3.33 -3.18
N ILE A 101 -6.79 3.63 -4.20
CA ILE A 101 -6.70 4.90 -4.95
C ILE A 101 -6.82 6.12 -4.03
N ALA A 102 -7.59 6.04 -2.93
CA ALA A 102 -7.71 7.13 -1.97
C ALA A 102 -6.40 7.40 -1.21
N VAL A 103 -5.66 6.33 -0.88
CA VAL A 103 -4.32 6.45 -0.25
C VAL A 103 -3.36 7.17 -1.20
N GLY A 104 -3.29 6.71 -2.45
CA GLY A 104 -2.39 7.29 -3.43
C GLY A 104 -2.70 8.75 -3.75
N VAL A 105 -3.96 9.09 -3.97
CA VAL A 105 -4.37 10.47 -4.29
C VAL A 105 -4.12 11.42 -3.11
N TRP A 106 -4.42 10.99 -1.88
CA TRP A 106 -4.11 11.78 -0.69
C TRP A 106 -2.61 11.96 -0.50
N HIS A 107 -1.82 10.90 -0.64
CA HIS A 107 -0.37 10.96 -0.58
C HIS A 107 0.22 11.92 -1.61
N HIS A 108 -0.19 11.81 -2.88
CA HIS A 108 0.29 12.68 -3.94
C HIS A 108 -0.05 14.16 -3.66
N PHE A 109 -1.27 14.44 -3.17
CA PHE A 109 -1.65 15.79 -2.76
C PHE A 109 -0.79 16.31 -1.60
N LEU A 110 -0.50 15.48 -0.60
CA LEU A 110 0.41 15.88 0.49
C LEU A 110 1.81 16.24 -0.02
N VAL A 111 2.34 15.45 -0.96
CA VAL A 111 3.68 15.67 -1.52
C VAL A 111 3.76 16.91 -2.40
N THR A 112 2.74 17.16 -3.23
CA THR A 112 2.76 18.18 -4.29
C THR A 112 2.03 19.46 -3.90
N GLY A 113 1.00 19.39 -3.06
CA GLY A 113 0.07 20.50 -2.78
C GLY A 113 -0.81 20.87 -3.99
N ASP A 114 -0.89 20.01 -5.03
CA ASP A 114 -1.62 20.32 -6.27
C ASP A 114 -3.13 20.11 -6.12
N SER A 115 -3.85 21.21 -5.86
CA SER A 115 -5.33 21.20 -5.81
C SER A 115 -5.97 20.96 -7.18
N ALA A 116 -5.31 21.23 -8.30
CA ALA A 116 -5.86 20.93 -9.63
C ALA A 116 -5.84 19.42 -9.88
N PHE A 117 -4.77 18.73 -9.48
CA PHE A 117 -4.72 17.27 -9.47
C PHE A 117 -5.81 16.68 -8.57
N LEU A 118 -5.96 17.19 -7.34
CA LEU A 118 -6.98 16.73 -6.41
C LEU A 118 -8.39 16.85 -7.00
N ASN A 119 -8.74 18.02 -7.54
CA ASN A 119 -10.04 18.25 -8.18
C ASN A 119 -10.28 17.29 -9.36
N ARG A 120 -9.25 16.98 -10.14
CA ARG A 120 -9.33 16.05 -11.28
C ARG A 120 -9.57 14.59 -10.81
N MET A 121 -8.94 14.17 -9.71
CA MET A 121 -9.03 12.80 -9.20
C MET A 121 -10.21 12.55 -8.26
N TRP A 122 -10.78 13.59 -7.66
CA TRP A 122 -11.86 13.45 -6.68
C TRP A 122 -13.05 12.58 -7.16
N PRO A 123 -13.60 12.75 -8.36
CA PRO A 123 -14.70 11.89 -8.82
C PRO A 123 -14.32 10.41 -8.88
N THR A 124 -13.06 10.11 -9.21
CA THR A 124 -12.53 8.74 -9.25
C THR A 124 -12.45 8.14 -7.84
N VAL A 125 -11.91 8.89 -6.89
CA VAL A 125 -11.84 8.46 -5.48
C VAL A 125 -13.24 8.26 -4.91
N TRP A 126 -14.12 9.24 -5.11
CA TRP A 126 -15.48 9.17 -4.58
C TRP A 126 -16.23 7.94 -5.08
N SER A 127 -16.17 7.68 -6.40
CA SER A 127 -16.83 6.53 -7.03
C SER A 127 -16.24 5.19 -6.53
N ALA A 128 -14.92 5.12 -6.31
CA ALA A 128 -14.28 3.93 -5.78
C ALA A 128 -14.70 3.64 -4.33
N ILE A 129 -14.73 4.64 -3.47
CA ILE A 129 -15.12 4.46 -2.08
C ILE A 129 -16.63 4.17 -1.95
N ASP A 130 -17.49 4.81 -2.76
CA ASP A 130 -18.92 4.47 -2.82
C ASP A 130 -19.14 3.00 -3.20
N LEU A 131 -18.37 2.50 -4.16
CA LEU A 131 -18.36 1.07 -4.48
C LEU A 131 -17.93 0.23 -3.27
N VAL A 132 -16.82 0.58 -2.62
CA VAL A 132 -16.28 -0.16 -1.47
C VAL A 132 -17.29 -0.23 -0.32
N MET A 133 -18.05 0.84 -0.07
CA MET A 133 -19.11 0.84 0.94
C MET A 133 -20.16 -0.26 0.71
N ARG A 134 -20.41 -0.68 -0.52
CA ARG A 134 -21.35 -1.78 -0.84
C ARG A 134 -20.83 -3.15 -0.39
N PHE A 135 -19.50 -3.31 -0.22
CA PHE A 135 -18.89 -4.55 0.30
C PHE A 135 -18.97 -4.67 1.82
N ARG A 136 -19.42 -3.61 2.51
CA ARG A 136 -19.54 -3.61 3.97
C ARG A 136 -20.52 -4.67 4.45
N ARG A 137 -20.11 -5.38 5.50
CA ARG A 137 -20.93 -6.38 6.22
C ARG A 137 -21.62 -5.72 7.44
N PRO A 138 -22.72 -6.30 7.93
CA PRO A 138 -23.39 -5.79 9.14
C PRO A 138 -22.51 -5.80 10.40
N ASP A 139 -21.48 -6.68 10.45
CA ASP A 139 -20.53 -6.77 11.55
C ASP A 139 -19.40 -5.72 11.48
N GLY A 140 -19.38 -4.90 10.44
CA GLY A 140 -18.42 -3.81 10.26
C GLY A 140 -17.21 -4.16 9.40
N ALA A 141 -16.95 -5.43 9.11
CA ALA A 141 -15.93 -5.85 8.16
C ALA A 141 -16.37 -5.61 6.70
N PHE A 142 -15.42 -5.68 5.78
CA PHE A 142 -15.66 -5.61 4.34
C PHE A 142 -15.34 -6.96 3.69
N ARG A 143 -16.24 -7.40 2.79
CA ARG A 143 -15.97 -8.55 1.91
C ARG A 143 -14.78 -8.24 1.03
N TRP A 144 -13.93 -9.22 0.78
CA TRP A 144 -12.71 -8.98 0.02
C TRP A 144 -12.97 -8.66 -1.47
N GLY A 145 -14.09 -9.15 -2.04
CA GLY A 145 -14.32 -8.92 -3.46
C GLY A 145 -15.66 -9.46 -3.96
N GLY A 146 -15.80 -9.47 -5.28
CA GLY A 146 -16.99 -9.95 -5.96
C GLY A 146 -16.76 -10.27 -7.44
N ASP A 147 -17.65 -11.10 -7.97
CA ASP A 147 -17.68 -11.45 -9.38
C ASP A 147 -18.30 -10.30 -10.20
N HIS A 148 -17.51 -9.74 -11.10
CA HIS A 148 -17.92 -8.60 -11.92
C HIS A 148 -19.11 -8.90 -12.85
N HIS A 149 -19.23 -10.12 -13.36
CA HIS A 149 -20.24 -10.47 -14.36
C HIS A 149 -21.60 -10.74 -13.74
N THR A 150 -21.61 -11.37 -12.56
CA THR A 150 -22.84 -11.72 -11.85
C THR A 150 -23.24 -10.71 -10.79
N GLY A 151 -22.31 -9.87 -10.35
CA GLY A 151 -22.49 -8.98 -9.20
C GLY A 151 -22.51 -9.70 -7.85
N ALA A 152 -22.21 -11.00 -7.81
CA ALA A 152 -22.16 -11.77 -6.57
C ALA A 152 -20.96 -11.34 -5.73
N MET A 153 -21.20 -11.03 -4.46
CA MET A 153 -20.13 -10.69 -3.50
C MET A 153 -19.63 -11.97 -2.82
N PHE A 154 -18.32 -12.04 -2.59
CA PHE A 154 -17.70 -13.12 -1.82
C PHE A 154 -17.85 -12.80 -0.32
N ASP A 155 -18.28 -13.77 0.49
CA ASP A 155 -18.61 -13.49 1.90
C ASP A 155 -17.40 -13.34 2.83
N GLN A 156 -16.24 -13.81 2.40
CA GLN A 156 -15.00 -13.77 3.20
C GLN A 156 -14.52 -12.32 3.40
N ALA A 157 -13.99 -12.06 4.60
CA ALA A 157 -13.34 -10.81 4.96
C ALA A 157 -11.90 -11.11 5.39
N GLN A 158 -10.94 -10.70 4.58
CA GLN A 158 -9.50 -10.88 4.83
C GLN A 158 -8.97 -9.75 5.71
N ILE A 159 -8.13 -10.08 6.69
CA ILE A 159 -7.63 -9.09 7.64
C ILE A 159 -6.72 -8.06 6.96
N THR A 160 -5.82 -8.49 6.08
CA THR A 160 -4.92 -7.60 5.29
C THR A 160 -5.73 -6.58 4.50
N GLY A 161 -6.70 -7.04 3.68
CA GLY A 161 -7.54 -6.15 2.88
C GLY A 161 -8.36 -5.18 3.73
N ASN A 162 -8.90 -5.64 4.86
CA ASN A 162 -9.67 -4.79 5.76
C ASN A 162 -8.80 -3.75 6.48
N ALA A 163 -7.58 -4.08 6.86
CA ALA A 163 -6.64 -3.13 7.45
C ALA A 163 -6.23 -2.04 6.45
N SER A 164 -6.01 -2.41 5.18
CA SER A 164 -5.74 -1.44 4.12
C SER A 164 -6.98 -0.58 3.79
N ILE A 165 -8.19 -1.16 3.75
CA ILE A 165 -9.45 -0.40 3.59
C ILE A 165 -9.64 0.61 4.74
N PHE A 166 -9.25 0.27 5.97
CA PHE A 166 -9.32 1.20 7.10
C PHE A 166 -8.49 2.47 6.82
N GLN A 167 -7.25 2.33 6.37
CA GLN A 167 -6.40 3.45 5.94
C GLN A 167 -7.00 4.21 4.76
N ALA A 168 -7.49 3.48 3.76
CA ALA A 168 -8.04 4.08 2.56
C ALA A 168 -9.28 4.93 2.85
N ILE A 169 -10.16 4.49 3.76
CA ILE A 169 -11.31 5.28 4.19
C ILE A 169 -10.85 6.52 4.98
N ASP A 170 -9.83 6.45 5.85
CA ASP A 170 -9.27 7.65 6.50
C ASP A 170 -8.76 8.66 5.48
N CYS A 171 -8.02 8.20 4.46
CA CYS A 171 -7.55 9.06 3.38
C CYS A 171 -8.72 9.67 2.59
N ALA A 172 -9.75 8.88 2.28
CA ALA A 172 -10.94 9.35 1.59
C ALA A 172 -11.71 10.42 2.38
N ILE A 173 -11.82 10.28 3.70
CA ILE A 173 -12.44 11.28 4.58
C ILE A 173 -11.62 12.57 4.57
N ARG A 174 -10.30 12.50 4.60
CA ARG A 174 -9.44 13.69 4.50
C ARG A 174 -9.61 14.40 3.13
N LEU A 175 -9.70 13.62 2.07
CA LEU A 175 -9.98 14.15 0.72
C LEU A 175 -11.37 14.81 0.66
N ALA A 176 -12.40 14.18 1.25
CA ALA A 176 -13.74 14.74 1.33
C ALA A 176 -13.78 16.06 2.13
N ASP A 177 -13.04 16.12 3.23
CA ASP A 177 -12.89 17.34 4.04
C ASP A 177 -12.23 18.46 3.21
N GLU A 178 -11.16 18.16 2.49
CA GLU A 178 -10.44 19.11 1.61
C GLU A 178 -11.32 19.60 0.46
N MET A 179 -12.18 18.71 -0.08
CA MET A 179 -13.15 19.05 -1.12
C MET A 179 -14.41 19.76 -0.59
N GLY A 180 -14.55 19.94 0.73
CA GLY A 180 -15.74 20.53 1.36
C GLY A 180 -17.00 19.66 1.20
N GLN A 181 -16.85 18.35 1.06
CA GLN A 181 -17.91 17.35 0.87
C GLN A 181 -17.80 16.24 1.92
N PRO A 182 -17.95 16.53 3.23
CA PRO A 182 -17.79 15.54 4.28
C PRO A 182 -18.83 14.41 4.17
N GLU A 183 -18.38 13.16 4.43
CA GLU A 183 -19.18 11.94 4.26
C GLU A 183 -19.34 11.21 5.62
N ASP A 184 -20.42 11.46 6.32
CA ASP A 184 -20.71 10.85 7.62
C ASP A 184 -20.78 9.32 7.58
N GLU A 185 -21.17 8.74 6.45
CA GLU A 185 -21.22 7.29 6.29
C GLU A 185 -19.82 6.68 6.31
N TRP A 186 -18.85 7.33 5.66
CA TRP A 186 -17.45 6.88 5.66
C TRP A 186 -16.86 6.96 7.08
N ILE A 187 -17.17 8.02 7.82
CA ILE A 187 -16.75 8.18 9.24
C ILE A 187 -17.30 7.03 10.09
N ARG A 188 -18.59 6.69 9.94
CA ARG A 188 -19.20 5.58 10.67
C ARG A 188 -18.60 4.22 10.25
N ALA A 189 -18.34 4.02 8.95
CA ALA A 189 -17.74 2.80 8.43
C ALA A 189 -16.30 2.63 8.94
N HIS A 190 -15.50 3.69 8.91
CA HIS A 190 -14.15 3.71 9.46
C HIS A 190 -14.13 3.33 10.95
N GLY A 191 -14.99 3.95 11.77
CA GLY A 191 -15.10 3.63 13.20
C GLY A 191 -15.45 2.16 13.44
N ALA A 192 -16.49 1.65 12.76
CA ALA A 192 -16.95 0.27 12.91
C ALA A 192 -15.89 -0.75 12.46
N LEU A 193 -15.16 -0.44 11.37
CA LEU A 193 -14.07 -1.31 10.90
C LEU A 193 -12.88 -1.28 11.86
N GLY A 194 -12.52 -0.10 12.39
CA GLY A 194 -11.46 0.01 13.40
C GLY A 194 -11.77 -0.79 14.67
N ASP A 195 -13.02 -0.74 15.17
CA ASP A 195 -13.45 -1.56 16.30
C ASP A 195 -13.41 -3.06 15.98
N ALA A 196 -13.80 -3.43 14.75
CA ALA A 196 -13.73 -4.81 14.29
C ALA A 196 -12.28 -5.33 14.29
N LEU A 197 -11.34 -4.57 13.71
CA LEU A 197 -9.92 -4.94 13.61
C LEU A 197 -9.23 -5.06 14.97
N ARG A 198 -9.63 -4.23 15.95
CA ARG A 198 -9.04 -4.24 17.29
C ARG A 198 -9.64 -5.26 18.24
N GLU A 199 -10.94 -5.49 18.15
CA GLU A 199 -11.69 -6.15 19.23
C GLU A 199 -12.37 -7.45 18.81
N ARG A 200 -12.48 -7.72 17.49
CA ARG A 200 -13.24 -8.86 16.96
C ARG A 200 -12.52 -9.58 15.84
N PRO A 201 -11.27 -10.08 16.08
CA PRO A 201 -10.50 -10.76 15.04
C PRO A 201 -11.20 -12.01 14.47
N GLU A 202 -12.12 -12.61 15.22
CA GLU A 202 -12.89 -13.81 14.83
C GLU A 202 -13.87 -13.57 13.68
N ILE A 203 -14.21 -12.35 13.33
CA ILE A 203 -15.09 -12.06 12.18
C ILE A 203 -14.36 -12.06 10.83
N PHE A 204 -13.03 -12.04 10.85
CA PHE A 204 -12.19 -12.18 9.67
C PHE A 204 -11.84 -13.64 9.40
N GLU A 205 -11.42 -13.94 8.17
CA GLU A 205 -10.84 -15.25 7.88
C GLU A 205 -9.66 -15.50 8.82
N PRO A 206 -9.42 -16.75 9.23
CA PRO A 206 -8.23 -17.08 10.02
C PRO A 206 -6.99 -16.54 9.32
N PRO A 207 -5.99 -16.02 10.08
CA PRO A 207 -4.74 -15.56 9.50
C PRO A 207 -4.13 -16.65 8.61
N SER A 208 -3.74 -16.27 7.40
CA SER A 208 -3.03 -17.15 6.49
C SER A 208 -1.56 -17.32 6.91
N ASP A 209 -0.82 -18.15 6.20
CA ASP A 209 0.61 -18.31 6.40
C ASP A 209 1.44 -17.10 5.91
N HIS A 210 0.77 -16.06 5.36
CA HIS A 210 1.45 -14.87 4.82
C HIS A 210 1.73 -13.83 5.91
N SER A 211 2.89 -13.21 5.82
CA SER A 211 3.32 -12.15 6.75
C SER A 211 2.41 -10.92 6.73
N MET A 212 1.77 -10.63 5.61
CA MET A 212 0.87 -9.47 5.49
C MET A 212 -0.29 -9.52 6.49
N ASP A 213 -0.86 -10.69 6.76
CA ASP A 213 -1.94 -10.82 7.76
C ASP A 213 -1.48 -10.48 9.18
N TRP A 214 -0.19 -10.58 9.45
CA TRP A 214 0.41 -10.22 10.72
C TRP A 214 0.61 -8.70 10.86
N TYR A 215 1.28 -8.03 9.93
CA TYR A 215 1.69 -6.63 10.15
C TYR A 215 0.68 -5.59 9.61
N TYR A 216 -0.24 -5.96 8.72
CA TYR A 216 -1.19 -5.01 8.10
C TYR A 216 -2.13 -4.30 9.09
N PRO A 217 -2.62 -4.91 10.19
CA PRO A 217 -3.39 -4.18 11.19
C PRO A 217 -2.64 -2.98 11.78
N ILE A 218 -1.30 -3.04 11.82
CA ILE A 218 -0.42 -1.95 12.22
C ILE A 218 -0.16 -1.01 11.04
N LEU A 219 0.24 -1.53 9.89
CA LEU A 219 0.53 -0.72 8.70
C LEU A 219 -0.68 0.13 8.30
N GLY A 220 -1.86 -0.47 8.19
CA GLY A 220 -3.11 0.21 7.88
C GLY A 220 -3.62 1.13 8.98
N GLY A 221 -3.02 1.10 10.16
CA GLY A 221 -3.27 2.07 11.21
C GLY A 221 -4.34 1.69 12.23
N ALA A 222 -5.00 0.57 12.11
CA ALA A 222 -6.07 0.17 13.04
C ALA A 222 -5.55 -0.13 14.44
N VAL A 223 -4.36 -0.70 14.56
CA VAL A 223 -3.71 -1.04 15.82
C VAL A 223 -2.45 -0.20 16.01
N ARG A 224 -2.28 0.44 17.16
CA ARG A 224 -1.19 1.37 17.48
C ARG A 224 -0.72 1.24 18.93
N GLY A 225 0.34 1.99 19.26
CA GLY A 225 0.89 2.07 20.61
C GLY A 225 1.33 0.72 21.14
N ARG A 226 1.16 0.50 22.45
CA ARG A 226 1.61 -0.72 23.12
C ARG A 226 0.96 -1.99 22.54
N ALA A 227 -0.32 -1.95 22.22
CA ALA A 227 -1.00 -3.11 21.60
C ALA A 227 -0.39 -3.48 20.24
N GLY A 228 0.00 -2.47 19.44
CA GLY A 228 0.71 -2.71 18.18
C GLY A 228 2.10 -3.30 18.38
N GLN A 229 2.86 -2.82 19.39
CA GLN A 229 4.18 -3.37 19.71
C GLN A 229 4.09 -4.84 20.18
N GLU A 230 3.13 -5.15 21.05
CA GLU A 230 2.86 -6.52 21.50
C GLU A 230 2.48 -7.43 20.33
N HIS A 231 1.59 -6.95 19.44
CA HIS A 231 1.17 -7.70 18.26
C HIS A 231 2.34 -8.00 17.28
N ILE A 232 3.21 -7.02 17.02
CA ILE A 232 4.41 -7.26 16.19
C ILE A 232 5.36 -8.27 16.86
N ALA A 233 5.54 -8.19 18.16
CA ALA A 233 6.43 -9.11 18.90
C ALA A 233 5.96 -10.58 18.87
N GLU A 234 4.65 -10.83 18.73
CA GLU A 234 4.08 -12.19 18.77
C GLU A 234 4.64 -13.13 17.69
N ARG A 235 4.86 -12.61 16.47
CA ARG A 235 5.32 -13.41 15.32
C ARG A 235 6.66 -12.93 14.74
N TRP A 236 7.38 -12.07 15.45
CA TRP A 236 8.66 -11.53 14.98
C TRP A 236 9.66 -12.62 14.60
N ASP A 237 9.93 -13.56 15.50
CA ASP A 237 10.90 -14.64 15.29
C ASP A 237 10.45 -15.64 14.22
N GLU A 238 9.18 -15.68 13.91
CA GLU A 238 8.62 -16.54 12.87
C GLU A 238 8.91 -16.00 11.47
N PHE A 239 8.72 -14.69 11.28
CA PHE A 239 8.85 -14.07 9.96
C PHE A 239 10.21 -13.41 9.72
N VAL A 240 10.80 -12.78 10.72
CA VAL A 240 12.05 -12.04 10.54
C VAL A 240 13.24 -12.99 10.44
N VAL A 241 13.99 -12.86 9.35
CA VAL A 241 15.26 -13.55 9.12
C VAL A 241 16.37 -12.52 9.22
N GLU A 242 17.13 -12.56 10.31
CA GLU A 242 18.14 -11.54 10.63
C GLU A 242 19.10 -11.30 9.46
N GLY A 243 19.28 -10.05 9.07
CA GLY A 243 20.15 -9.62 7.98
C GLY A 243 19.69 -10.01 6.57
N MET A 244 18.49 -10.58 6.42
CA MET A 244 17.99 -11.07 5.14
C MET A 244 16.64 -10.44 4.73
N GLY A 245 15.79 -10.02 5.69
CA GLY A 245 14.44 -9.52 5.49
C GLY A 245 13.40 -10.38 6.19
N ILE A 246 12.14 -10.31 5.76
CA ILE A 246 11.09 -11.17 6.31
C ILE A 246 10.64 -12.23 5.31
N ARG A 247 10.17 -13.36 5.83
CA ARG A 247 9.51 -14.38 5.02
C ARG A 247 8.18 -13.83 4.50
N CYS A 248 7.90 -14.03 3.23
CA CYS A 248 6.56 -13.80 2.68
C CYS A 248 5.56 -14.81 3.28
N VAL A 249 6.00 -16.09 3.41
CA VAL A 249 5.22 -17.21 3.94
C VAL A 249 6.04 -17.89 5.04
N ASP A 250 5.46 -18.11 6.20
CA ASP A 250 6.13 -18.56 7.43
C ASP A 250 6.96 -19.85 7.29
N HIS A 251 6.45 -20.82 6.52
CA HIS A 251 7.06 -22.14 6.33
C HIS A 251 7.99 -22.24 5.10
N ARG A 252 8.28 -21.10 4.41
CA ARG A 252 9.16 -21.10 3.23
C ARG A 252 10.46 -20.37 3.52
N PRO A 253 11.62 -20.89 3.05
CA PRO A 253 12.91 -20.22 3.19
C PRO A 253 13.08 -19.07 2.18
N TRP A 254 12.09 -18.23 2.06
CA TRP A 254 11.97 -17.19 1.06
C TRP A 254 11.64 -15.84 1.71
N VAL A 255 12.57 -14.89 1.55
CA VAL A 255 12.41 -13.52 2.01
C VAL A 255 12.11 -12.60 0.82
N THR A 256 11.32 -11.56 1.07
CA THR A 256 10.86 -10.61 0.06
C THR A 256 11.12 -9.18 0.49
N GLY A 257 11.44 -8.34 -0.51
CA GLY A 257 11.81 -6.96 -0.24
C GLY A 257 10.60 -6.06 0.08
N ALA A 258 9.48 -6.27 -0.61
CA ALA A 258 8.29 -5.44 -0.42
C ALA A 258 7.71 -5.61 0.98
N GLU A 259 7.38 -6.83 1.39
CA GLU A 259 6.83 -7.12 2.71
C GLU A 259 7.80 -6.71 3.84
N THR A 260 9.13 -6.81 3.60
CA THR A 260 10.11 -6.31 4.57
C THR A 260 10.03 -4.79 4.75
N CYS A 261 9.89 -4.04 3.66
CA CYS A 261 9.75 -2.59 3.72
C CYS A 261 8.39 -2.15 4.27
N GLU A 262 7.32 -2.89 4.00
CA GLU A 262 6.01 -2.64 4.61
C GLU A 262 6.04 -2.89 6.13
N LEU A 263 6.72 -3.95 6.58
CA LEU A 263 6.96 -4.14 8.02
C LEU A 263 7.80 -2.98 8.58
N ALA A 264 8.80 -2.48 7.86
CA ALA A 264 9.58 -1.31 8.29
C ALA A 264 8.69 -0.07 8.44
N LEU A 265 7.75 0.17 7.53
CA LEU A 265 6.74 1.23 7.64
C LEU A 265 5.84 1.02 8.87
N ALA A 266 5.42 -0.22 9.14
CA ALA A 266 4.59 -0.56 10.29
C ALA A 266 5.31 -0.29 11.62
N VAL A 267 6.56 -0.73 11.77
CA VAL A 267 7.33 -0.50 13.02
C VAL A 267 7.76 0.96 13.18
N ASP A 268 8.06 1.67 12.09
CA ASP A 268 8.25 3.14 12.13
C ASP A 268 6.99 3.86 12.62
N ALA A 269 5.82 3.40 12.21
CA ALA A 269 4.53 3.95 12.69
C ALA A 269 4.27 3.67 14.18
N LEU A 270 4.92 2.68 14.76
CA LEU A 270 4.93 2.42 16.21
C LEU A 270 5.99 3.23 16.97
N GLY A 271 6.86 3.97 16.26
CA GLY A 271 7.93 4.76 16.83
C GLY A 271 9.27 4.02 16.95
N ASP A 272 9.37 2.80 16.46
CA ASP A 272 10.60 2.01 16.46
C ASP A 272 11.38 2.20 15.14
N THR A 273 11.94 3.38 14.98
CA THR A 273 12.68 3.75 13.77
C THR A 273 13.99 2.96 13.60
N ASP A 274 14.61 2.52 14.70
CA ASP A 274 15.85 1.74 14.63
C ASP A 274 15.59 0.34 14.02
N ASP A 275 14.50 -0.33 14.39
CA ASP A 275 14.09 -1.59 13.77
C ASP A 275 13.67 -1.39 12.30
N ALA A 276 12.97 -0.30 12.00
CA ALA A 276 12.65 0.05 10.62
C ALA A 276 13.91 0.20 9.75
N ILE A 277 14.95 0.87 10.26
CA ILE A 277 16.23 1.01 9.56
C ILE A 277 16.88 -0.36 9.34
N ARG A 278 16.93 -1.22 10.37
CA ARG A 278 17.51 -2.58 10.26
C ARG A 278 16.78 -3.43 9.22
N LEU A 279 15.45 -3.34 9.14
CA LEU A 279 14.67 -4.04 8.13
C LEU A 279 15.02 -3.56 6.72
N VAL A 280 15.08 -2.25 6.47
CA VAL A 280 15.47 -1.73 5.15
C VAL A 280 16.93 -2.09 4.82
N GLU A 281 17.83 -2.06 5.78
CA GLU A 281 19.21 -2.49 5.61
C GLU A 281 19.30 -3.96 5.19
N SER A 282 18.51 -4.83 5.82
CA SER A 282 18.54 -6.28 5.60
C SER A 282 18.22 -6.70 4.17
N ILE A 283 17.46 -5.88 3.39
CA ILE A 283 17.08 -6.21 2.02
C ILE A 283 17.96 -5.53 0.95
N GLN A 284 19.04 -4.83 1.35
CA GLN A 284 19.88 -4.16 0.34
C GLN A 284 20.63 -5.15 -0.57
N HIS A 285 20.75 -6.41 -0.18
CA HIS A 285 21.23 -7.49 -1.07
C HIS A 285 20.29 -7.76 -2.27
N LEU A 286 19.02 -7.31 -2.22
CA LEU A 286 18.08 -7.40 -3.34
C LEU A 286 18.27 -6.27 -4.37
N ARG A 287 19.01 -5.21 -4.03
CA ARG A 287 19.22 -4.07 -4.93
C ARG A 287 20.09 -4.45 -6.12
N ASP A 288 19.64 -4.09 -7.32
CA ASP A 288 20.40 -4.25 -8.55
C ASP A 288 21.16 -2.95 -8.92
N PRO A 289 22.26 -3.03 -9.69
CA PRO A 289 23.03 -1.85 -10.12
C PRO A 289 22.21 -0.78 -10.86
N ASP A 290 21.12 -1.15 -11.54
CA ASP A 290 20.22 -0.21 -12.22
C ASP A 290 19.26 0.56 -11.27
N GLY A 291 19.31 0.26 -9.98
CA GLY A 291 18.47 0.88 -8.95
C GLY A 291 17.19 0.13 -8.65
N SER A 292 16.78 -0.82 -9.46
CA SER A 292 15.63 -1.69 -9.19
C SER A 292 15.94 -2.73 -8.11
N TYR A 293 14.87 -3.38 -7.59
CA TYR A 293 15.00 -4.43 -6.60
C TYR A 293 14.42 -5.75 -7.08
N TRP A 294 15.15 -6.84 -6.84
CA TRP A 294 14.62 -8.19 -6.99
C TRP A 294 13.48 -8.41 -5.99
N THR A 295 12.43 -9.13 -6.41
CA THR A 295 11.26 -9.39 -5.56
C THR A 295 11.63 -10.15 -4.29
N GLY A 296 12.50 -11.16 -4.38
CA GLY A 296 12.92 -11.90 -3.21
C GLY A 296 14.07 -12.86 -3.44
N LEU A 297 14.43 -13.54 -2.35
CA LEU A 297 15.54 -14.48 -2.30
C LEU A 297 15.15 -15.73 -1.49
N VAL A 298 15.44 -16.91 -2.04
CA VAL A 298 15.46 -18.16 -1.27
C VAL A 298 16.78 -18.20 -0.51
N PHE A 299 16.74 -18.00 0.81
CA PHE A 299 17.96 -17.80 1.61
C PHE A 299 18.75 -19.11 1.86
N GLU A 300 18.15 -20.30 1.66
CA GLU A 300 18.85 -21.57 1.79
C GLU A 300 19.85 -21.83 0.64
N ASP A 301 19.55 -21.38 -0.58
CA ASP A 301 20.39 -21.63 -1.74
C ASP A 301 20.85 -20.34 -2.46
N GLY A 302 20.46 -19.18 -1.98
CA GLY A 302 20.84 -17.87 -2.49
C GLY A 302 20.21 -17.49 -3.84
N LYS A 303 19.18 -18.21 -4.32
CA LYS A 303 18.56 -17.94 -5.61
C LYS A 303 17.50 -16.85 -5.52
N ARG A 304 17.48 -15.95 -6.51
CA ARG A 304 16.38 -15.03 -6.72
C ARG A 304 15.11 -15.80 -7.07
N TRP A 305 14.03 -15.51 -6.36
CA TRP A 305 12.72 -16.09 -6.63
C TRP A 305 11.59 -15.12 -6.22
N PRO A 306 10.61 -14.90 -7.10
CA PRO A 306 10.66 -15.19 -8.52
C PRO A 306 11.83 -14.46 -9.21
N VAL A 307 12.22 -14.88 -10.42
CA VAL A 307 13.33 -14.25 -11.16
C VAL A 307 12.78 -13.02 -11.87
N GLU A 308 12.43 -12.03 -11.10
CA GLU A 308 11.85 -10.76 -11.55
C GLU A 308 12.17 -9.62 -10.57
N LYS A 309 12.07 -8.39 -11.06
CA LYS A 309 12.22 -7.15 -10.30
C LYS A 309 10.90 -6.42 -10.32
N SER A 310 10.15 -6.48 -9.21
CA SER A 310 8.84 -5.86 -9.17
C SER A 310 8.92 -4.35 -8.93
N CYS A 311 8.00 -3.60 -9.55
CA CYS A 311 7.83 -2.19 -9.28
C CYS A 311 7.39 -1.97 -7.82
N TRP A 312 6.56 -2.87 -7.28
CA TRP A 312 6.11 -2.84 -5.89
C TRP A 312 7.27 -2.92 -4.90
N THR A 313 8.21 -3.89 -5.05
CA THR A 313 9.40 -3.94 -4.18
C THR A 313 10.20 -2.63 -4.23
N SER A 314 10.41 -2.10 -5.43
CA SER A 314 11.11 -0.81 -5.58
C SER A 314 10.34 0.35 -4.94
N ALA A 315 9.02 0.35 -5.04
CA ALA A 315 8.16 1.38 -4.47
C ALA A 315 8.18 1.38 -2.95
N THR A 316 8.02 0.22 -2.31
CA THR A 316 8.03 0.09 -0.85
C THR A 316 9.36 0.52 -0.24
N VAL A 317 10.50 0.27 -0.92
CA VAL A 317 11.82 0.79 -0.50
C VAL A 317 11.85 2.33 -0.49
N VAL A 318 11.33 2.97 -1.53
CA VAL A 318 11.26 4.44 -1.62
C VAL A 318 10.36 5.01 -0.52
N LEU A 319 9.18 4.40 -0.30
CA LEU A 319 8.23 4.83 0.72
C LEU A 319 8.79 4.64 2.14
N ALA A 320 9.48 3.53 2.40
CA ALA A 320 10.16 3.31 3.67
C ALA A 320 11.29 4.33 3.91
N ALA A 321 12.08 4.64 2.87
CA ALA A 321 13.12 5.66 2.97
C ALA A 321 12.53 7.06 3.26
N ASP A 322 11.41 7.42 2.63
CA ASP A 322 10.70 8.68 2.89
C ASP A 322 10.14 8.72 4.30
N ALA A 323 9.46 7.66 4.72
CA ALA A 323 8.88 7.55 6.05
C ALA A 323 9.94 7.67 7.15
N ILE A 324 11.06 6.94 7.05
CA ILE A 324 12.16 6.96 8.02
C ILE A 324 12.88 8.32 8.04
N SER A 325 13.16 8.89 6.88
CA SER A 325 13.91 10.17 6.77
C SER A 325 13.04 11.41 6.95
N ARG A 326 11.72 11.28 6.97
CA ARG A 326 10.77 12.41 7.05
C ARG A 326 10.98 13.45 5.94
N ALA A 327 11.32 13.01 4.73
CA ALA A 327 11.81 13.88 3.68
C ALA A 327 10.71 14.68 2.96
N THR A 328 9.58 14.04 2.63
CA THR A 328 8.45 14.71 1.96
C THR A 328 7.29 14.99 2.92
N ALA A 329 6.35 15.82 2.51
CA ALA A 329 5.12 16.06 3.28
C ALA A 329 4.18 14.82 3.32
N GLY A 330 4.41 13.84 2.42
CA GLY A 330 3.67 12.57 2.38
C GLY A 330 4.23 11.49 3.30
N ASN A 331 5.38 11.70 3.93
CA ASN A 331 6.10 10.68 4.73
C ASN A 331 5.28 10.03 5.85
N GLY A 332 4.22 10.69 6.31
CA GLY A 332 3.36 10.24 7.40
C GLY A 332 2.18 9.37 6.96
N ILE A 333 2.05 9.02 5.68
CA ILE A 333 0.85 8.36 5.14
C ILE A 333 0.46 7.08 5.88
N PHE A 334 1.44 6.31 6.35
CA PHE A 334 1.22 5.08 7.13
C PHE A 334 1.23 5.33 8.65
N ARG A 335 1.87 6.40 9.12
CA ARG A 335 1.99 6.72 10.54
C ARG A 335 0.80 7.51 11.09
N ASP A 336 0.32 8.49 10.32
CA ASP A 336 -0.62 9.53 10.77
C ASP A 336 -2.09 9.14 10.52
N VAL A 337 -2.39 7.84 10.38
CA VAL A 337 -3.75 7.32 10.25
C VAL A 337 -4.55 7.57 11.53
N ARG A 338 -5.74 8.14 11.39
CA ARG A 338 -6.58 8.50 12.53
C ARG A 338 -7.25 7.27 13.12
N GLN A 339 -7.11 7.09 14.44
CA GLN A 339 -7.69 5.95 15.17
C GLN A 339 -9.20 6.15 15.43
N THR A 340 -9.61 7.39 15.65
CA THR A 340 -10.99 7.75 15.95
C THR A 340 -11.31 9.05 15.23
N LEU A 341 -12.48 9.10 14.61
CA LEU A 341 -13.02 10.27 13.93
C LEU A 341 -14.29 10.73 14.63
N ALA A 342 -14.41 12.03 14.84
CA ALA A 342 -15.65 12.61 15.34
C ALA A 342 -16.61 12.86 14.17
N LEU A 343 -17.88 12.48 14.31
CA LEU A 343 -18.92 12.93 13.40
C LEU A 343 -19.01 14.47 13.50
N GLY A 344 -18.97 15.13 12.35
CA GLY A 344 -19.21 16.57 12.26
C GLY A 344 -20.54 16.93 12.92
N ARG A 345 -20.53 17.98 13.75
CA ARG A 345 -21.76 18.53 14.36
C ARG A 345 -22.40 19.51 13.43
#